data_31d0db7ceca6dbcc3514e483712bc3c8
#
_entry.id   31d0db7ceca6dbcc3514e483712bc3c8
#
_cell.length_a   1.000
_cell.length_b   1.000
_cell.length_c   1.000
_cell.angle_alpha   90.00
_cell.angle_beta   90.00
_cell.angle_gamma   90.00
#
_symmetry.space_group_name_H-M   'P 1'
#
loop_
_entity.id
_entity.type
_entity.pdbx_description
1 polymer ?
#
loop_
_entity_poly.entity_id
_entity_poly.type
_entity_poly.pdbx_seq_one_letter_code
_entity_poly.pdbx_strand_id
1 'polypeptide(L)'
;MKVILATNNRHKVKEIREILGKALGETLTLEEAGVHADPEENGATFEENALIKAREICRLTSLPALSDDSGLCVDALDGAPGVRSARYSGGGSEENIALLLENLRKAEERGERDRTAHFSCAVALVFPDGREITAEGRTYGYITDRPMGVGGFGYDPVFFSTELGKTF
;
A
#
# COMPACT_ATOMS: atom_id res chain seq x y z
N MET A 1 5.63 -24.03 -7.17
CA MET A 1 4.26 -23.46 -7.08
C MET A 1 4.21 -22.24 -7.97
N LYS A 2 3.12 -22.05 -8.71
CA LYS A 2 2.88 -20.82 -9.48
C LYS A 2 1.97 -19.92 -8.68
N VAL A 3 2.38 -18.68 -8.44
CA VAL A 3 1.61 -17.71 -7.69
C VAL A 3 1.34 -16.49 -8.57
N ILE A 4 0.09 -16.07 -8.64
CA ILE A 4 -0.27 -14.83 -9.34
C ILE A 4 -0.06 -13.66 -8.40
N LEU A 5 0.67 -12.65 -8.87
CA LEU A 5 0.81 -11.39 -8.16
C LEU A 5 -0.37 -10.49 -8.54
N ALA A 6 -1.33 -10.39 -7.64
CA ALA A 6 -2.63 -9.76 -7.89
C ALA A 6 -2.55 -8.23 -7.75
N THR A 7 -1.67 -7.61 -8.51
CA THR A 7 -1.51 -6.15 -8.54
C THR A 7 -1.20 -5.67 -9.95
N ASN A 8 -1.75 -4.51 -10.31
CA ASN A 8 -1.42 -3.82 -11.56
C ASN A 8 -0.26 -2.83 -11.38
N ASN A 9 0.27 -2.68 -10.17
CA ASN A 9 1.35 -1.76 -9.85
C ASN A 9 2.71 -2.42 -10.07
N ARG A 10 3.46 -1.94 -11.06
CA ARG A 10 4.78 -2.49 -11.40
C ARG A 10 5.82 -2.35 -10.30
N HIS A 11 5.75 -1.30 -9.51
CA HIS A 11 6.65 -1.11 -8.35
C HIS A 11 6.43 -2.20 -7.31
N LYS A 12 5.16 -2.53 -7.03
CA LYS A 12 4.81 -3.60 -6.09
C LYS A 12 5.24 -4.97 -6.59
N VAL A 13 5.06 -5.24 -7.90
CA VAL A 13 5.53 -6.49 -8.51
C VAL A 13 7.03 -6.68 -8.27
N LYS A 14 7.81 -5.63 -8.53
CA LYS A 14 9.26 -5.66 -8.35
C LYS A 14 9.62 -5.92 -6.90
N GLU A 15 9.04 -5.18 -5.98
CA GLU A 15 9.28 -5.34 -4.54
C GLU A 15 8.94 -6.74 -4.04
N ILE A 16 7.79 -7.27 -4.44
CA ILE A 16 7.38 -8.62 -4.04
C ILE A 16 8.35 -9.67 -4.55
N ARG A 17 8.77 -9.56 -5.81
CA ARG A 17 9.74 -10.49 -6.40
C ARG A 17 11.10 -10.42 -5.74
N GLU A 18 11.56 -9.24 -5.37
CA GLU A 18 12.83 -9.05 -4.67
C GLU A 18 12.80 -9.66 -3.25
N ILE A 19 11.70 -9.48 -2.54
CA ILE A 19 11.58 -9.90 -1.14
C ILE A 19 11.18 -11.37 -1.02
N LEU A 20 10.18 -11.80 -1.78
CA LEU A 20 9.51 -13.08 -1.60
C LEU A 20 9.73 -14.07 -2.75
N GLY A 21 10.38 -13.66 -3.83
CA GLY A 21 10.50 -14.50 -5.03
C GLY A 21 11.05 -15.89 -4.78
N LYS A 22 12.03 -16.02 -3.90
CA LYS A 22 12.62 -17.32 -3.57
C LYS A 22 11.65 -18.21 -2.79
N ALA A 23 10.85 -17.62 -1.90
CA ALA A 23 9.89 -18.35 -1.09
C ALA A 23 8.65 -18.78 -1.89
N LEU A 24 8.23 -17.95 -2.84
CA LEU A 24 7.02 -18.20 -3.64
C LEU A 24 7.26 -19.15 -4.81
N GLY A 25 8.49 -19.26 -5.31
CA GLY A 25 8.79 -20.01 -6.52
C GLY A 25 8.49 -19.21 -7.77
N GLU A 26 7.76 -19.81 -8.73
CA GLU A 26 7.39 -19.11 -9.97
C GLU A 26 6.27 -18.11 -9.69
N THR A 27 6.47 -16.86 -10.12
CA THR A 27 5.45 -15.81 -10.00
C THR A 27 5.05 -15.30 -11.37
N LEU A 28 3.75 -15.01 -11.53
CA LEU A 28 3.19 -14.43 -12.74
C LEU A 28 2.51 -13.11 -12.39
N THR A 29 2.67 -12.11 -13.24
CA THR A 29 1.88 -10.88 -13.13
C THR A 29 0.48 -11.15 -13.69
N LEU A 30 -0.47 -10.25 -13.45
CA LEU A 30 -1.80 -10.33 -14.05
C LEU A 30 -1.72 -10.34 -15.58
N GLU A 31 -0.85 -9.52 -16.14
CA GLU A 31 -0.63 -9.47 -17.59
C GLU A 31 -0.09 -10.80 -18.11
N GLU A 32 0.93 -11.36 -17.49
CA GLU A 32 1.52 -12.65 -17.87
C GLU A 32 0.51 -13.81 -17.76
N ALA A 33 -0.41 -13.72 -16.80
CA ALA A 33 -1.48 -14.70 -16.62
C ALA A 33 -2.70 -14.46 -17.56
N GLY A 34 -2.68 -13.38 -18.32
CA GLY A 34 -3.80 -13.02 -19.21
C GLY A 34 -5.06 -12.57 -18.46
N VAL A 35 -4.90 -12.04 -17.26
CA VAL A 35 -6.02 -11.61 -16.40
C VAL A 35 -6.17 -10.10 -16.50
N HIS A 36 -7.35 -9.65 -16.90
CA HIS A 36 -7.72 -8.24 -16.95
C HIS A 36 -8.79 -7.98 -15.89
N ALA A 37 -8.36 -7.81 -14.64
CA ALA A 37 -9.24 -7.55 -13.53
C ALA A 37 -8.63 -6.46 -12.63
N ASP A 38 -9.51 -5.64 -12.09
CA ASP A 38 -9.17 -4.60 -11.14
C ASP A 38 -10.24 -4.59 -10.05
N PRO A 39 -10.17 -5.54 -9.10
CA PRO A 39 -11.17 -5.67 -8.05
C PRO A 39 -11.30 -4.38 -7.25
N GLU A 40 -12.55 -4.00 -6.94
CA GLU A 40 -12.82 -2.82 -6.15
C GLU A 40 -12.37 -3.02 -4.69
N GLU A 41 -11.50 -2.12 -4.22
CA GLU A 41 -10.99 -2.14 -2.87
C GLU A 41 -11.92 -1.33 -1.94
N ASN A 42 -13.02 -1.93 -1.52
CA ASN A 42 -14.02 -1.29 -0.69
C ASN A 42 -14.00 -1.74 0.78
N GLY A 43 -12.95 -2.43 1.20
CA GLY A 43 -12.75 -2.83 2.58
C GLY A 43 -12.40 -1.66 3.50
N ALA A 44 -12.64 -1.84 4.79
CA ALA A 44 -12.32 -0.83 5.80
C ALA A 44 -10.87 -0.91 6.30
N THR A 45 -10.17 -2.00 6.02
CA THR A 45 -8.79 -2.23 6.45
C THR A 45 -7.91 -2.63 5.27
N PHE A 46 -6.60 -2.49 5.45
CA PHE A 46 -5.62 -2.95 4.46
C PHE A 46 -5.70 -4.46 4.25
N GLU A 47 -5.87 -5.22 5.33
CA GLU A 47 -6.02 -6.67 5.27
C GLU A 47 -7.25 -7.08 4.45
N GLU A 48 -8.40 -6.44 4.68
CA GLU A 48 -9.62 -6.71 3.91
C GLU A 48 -9.42 -6.44 2.42
N ASN A 49 -8.78 -5.33 2.08
CA ASN A 49 -8.52 -4.98 0.68
C ASN A 49 -7.55 -5.96 0.01
N ALA A 50 -6.50 -6.37 0.71
CA ALA A 50 -5.58 -7.38 0.21
C ALA A 50 -6.30 -8.71 -0.05
N LEU A 51 -7.15 -9.15 0.89
CA LEU A 51 -7.95 -10.37 0.74
C LEU A 51 -8.92 -10.28 -0.43
N ILE A 52 -9.62 -9.15 -0.60
CA ILE A 52 -10.56 -8.93 -1.72
C ILE A 52 -9.86 -9.18 -3.05
N LYS A 53 -8.69 -8.56 -3.24
CA LYS A 53 -7.92 -8.72 -4.49
C LYS A 53 -7.43 -10.14 -4.70
N ALA A 54 -6.83 -10.73 -3.68
CA ALA A 54 -6.27 -12.07 -3.77
C ALA A 54 -7.37 -13.13 -4.01
N ARG A 55 -8.50 -13.02 -3.32
CA ARG A 55 -9.63 -13.94 -3.50
C ARG A 55 -10.19 -13.90 -4.92
N GLU A 56 -10.39 -12.70 -5.46
CA GLU A 56 -10.94 -12.53 -6.81
C GLU A 56 -10.00 -13.11 -7.87
N ILE A 57 -8.71 -12.82 -7.78
CA ILE A 57 -7.73 -13.33 -8.74
C ILE A 57 -7.55 -14.84 -8.60
N CYS A 58 -7.55 -15.37 -7.38
CA CYS A 58 -7.53 -16.81 -7.16
C CYS A 58 -8.75 -17.50 -7.79
N ARG A 59 -9.92 -16.89 -7.62
CA ARG A 59 -11.17 -17.40 -8.22
C ARG A 59 -11.09 -17.43 -9.76
N LEU A 60 -10.56 -16.35 -10.36
CA LEU A 60 -10.47 -16.24 -11.83
C LEU A 60 -9.43 -17.17 -12.45
N THR A 61 -8.35 -17.45 -11.73
CA THR A 61 -7.21 -18.20 -12.28
C THR A 61 -7.12 -19.65 -11.81
N SER A 62 -7.81 -19.99 -10.73
CA SER A 62 -7.67 -21.26 -10.02
C SER A 62 -6.23 -21.57 -9.57
N LEU A 63 -5.45 -20.52 -9.38
CA LEU A 63 -4.07 -20.55 -8.88
C LEU A 63 -3.94 -19.74 -7.60
N PRO A 64 -2.94 -20.03 -6.76
CA PRO A 64 -2.67 -19.18 -5.61
C PRO A 64 -2.43 -17.74 -6.05
N ALA A 65 -3.00 -16.78 -5.33
CA ALA A 65 -2.87 -15.37 -5.60
C ALA A 65 -2.34 -14.63 -4.38
N LEU A 66 -1.32 -13.81 -4.58
CA LEU A 66 -0.74 -12.93 -3.58
C LEU A 66 -1.12 -11.49 -3.90
N SER A 67 -1.63 -10.79 -2.92
CA SER A 67 -1.96 -9.37 -3.03
C SER A 67 -1.43 -8.61 -1.83
N ASP A 68 -1.31 -7.32 -1.97
CA ASP A 68 -1.03 -6.42 -0.87
C ASP A 68 -1.95 -5.21 -0.92
N ASP A 69 -2.09 -4.55 0.20
CA ASP A 69 -2.64 -3.21 0.28
C ASP A 69 -1.85 -2.43 1.31
N SER A 70 -1.46 -1.22 0.96
CA SER A 70 -0.62 -0.39 1.80
C SER A 70 -1.06 1.06 1.76
N GLY A 71 -0.69 1.80 2.78
CA GLY A 71 -1.00 3.21 2.83
C GLY A 71 -0.37 3.90 4.02
N LEU A 72 -0.51 5.21 4.00
CA LEU A 72 -0.01 6.13 5.02
C LEU A 72 -1.11 6.44 6.01
N CYS A 73 -0.79 6.33 7.30
CA CYS A 73 -1.70 6.69 8.39
C CYS A 73 -1.06 7.82 9.21
N VAL A 74 -1.74 8.94 9.31
CA VAL A 74 -1.25 10.13 10.02
C VAL A 74 -2.07 10.35 11.28
N ASP A 75 -1.41 10.37 12.43
CA ASP A 75 -2.09 10.40 13.73
C ASP A 75 -2.93 11.65 13.94
N ALA A 76 -2.43 12.83 13.56
CA ALA A 76 -3.18 14.08 13.67
C ALA A 76 -4.43 14.15 12.78
N LEU A 77 -4.57 13.24 11.83
CA LEU A 77 -5.69 13.17 10.91
C LEU A 77 -6.55 11.92 11.15
N ASP A 78 -6.50 11.38 12.36
CA ASP A 78 -7.24 10.18 12.78
C ASP A 78 -6.97 8.97 11.86
N GLY A 79 -5.73 8.86 11.41
CA GLY A 79 -5.29 7.76 10.56
C GLY A 79 -5.46 7.98 9.06
N ALA A 80 -6.01 9.14 8.64
CA ALA A 80 -6.09 9.44 7.21
C ALA A 80 -4.70 9.72 6.63
N PRO A 81 -4.46 9.45 5.35
CA PRO A 81 -5.36 8.91 4.32
C PRO A 81 -5.76 7.43 4.48
N GLY A 82 -4.97 6.60 5.18
CA GLY A 82 -5.30 5.21 5.44
C GLY A 82 -5.52 4.41 4.16
N VAL A 83 -6.61 3.64 4.10
CA VAL A 83 -6.96 2.83 2.93
C VAL A 83 -7.22 3.64 1.67
N ARG A 84 -7.39 4.96 1.79
CA ARG A 84 -7.59 5.87 0.66
C ARG A 84 -6.31 6.53 0.16
N SER A 85 -5.14 6.08 0.63
CA SER A 85 -3.86 6.74 0.33
C SER A 85 -3.64 7.02 -1.15
N ALA A 86 -3.88 6.05 -2.02
CA ALA A 86 -3.67 6.22 -3.46
C ALA A 86 -4.64 7.19 -4.13
N ARG A 87 -5.85 7.37 -3.57
CA ARG A 87 -6.91 8.20 -4.15
C ARG A 87 -7.38 9.34 -3.24
N TYR A 88 -6.52 9.77 -2.34
CA TYR A 88 -6.85 10.72 -1.28
C TYR A 88 -7.44 12.03 -1.82
N SER A 89 -6.81 12.61 -2.83
CA SER A 89 -7.26 13.85 -3.46
C SER A 89 -8.17 13.63 -4.67
N GLY A 90 -8.19 12.42 -5.21
CA GLY A 90 -8.79 12.13 -6.52
C GLY A 90 -7.86 12.43 -7.70
N GLY A 91 -6.69 12.98 -7.44
CA GLY A 91 -5.65 13.25 -8.44
C GLY A 91 -4.46 12.31 -8.30
N GLY A 92 -3.29 12.76 -8.70
CA GLY A 92 -2.04 11.99 -8.62
C GLY A 92 -1.31 12.16 -7.30
N SER A 93 -0.07 11.67 -7.24
CA SER A 93 0.77 11.71 -6.03
C SER A 93 1.04 13.12 -5.54
N GLU A 94 1.31 14.05 -6.44
CA GLU A 94 1.57 15.44 -6.06
C GLU A 94 0.36 16.08 -5.41
N GLU A 95 -0.83 15.85 -5.95
CA GLU A 95 -2.09 16.35 -5.42
C GLU A 95 -2.43 15.70 -4.07
N ASN A 96 -2.13 14.41 -3.91
CA ASN A 96 -2.30 13.70 -2.64
C ASN A 96 -1.39 14.29 -1.55
N ILE A 97 -0.14 14.56 -1.88
CA ILE A 97 0.82 15.19 -0.97
C ILE A 97 0.35 16.61 -0.61
N ALA A 98 -0.08 17.40 -1.60
CA ALA A 98 -0.57 18.76 -1.36
C ALA A 98 -1.77 18.77 -0.42
N LEU A 99 -2.72 17.87 -0.62
CA LEU A 99 -3.89 17.75 0.26
C LEU A 99 -3.49 17.31 1.68
N LEU A 100 -2.57 16.37 1.81
CA LEU A 100 -2.06 15.91 3.10
C LEU A 100 -1.44 17.08 3.88
N LEU A 101 -0.55 17.83 3.26
CA LEU A 101 0.13 18.95 3.91
C LEU A 101 -0.86 20.06 4.27
N GLU A 102 -1.85 20.33 3.43
CA GLU A 102 -2.91 21.29 3.71
C GLU A 102 -3.75 20.86 4.92
N ASN A 103 -4.14 19.58 5.00
CA ASN A 103 -4.91 19.07 6.12
C ASN A 103 -4.12 19.09 7.42
N LEU A 104 -2.80 18.83 7.36
CA LEU A 104 -1.94 18.97 8.53
C LEU A 104 -1.80 20.42 8.97
N ARG A 105 -1.69 21.36 8.03
CA ARG A 105 -1.67 22.79 8.35
C ARG A 105 -2.96 23.21 9.06
N LYS A 106 -4.13 22.74 8.58
CA LYS A 106 -5.41 23.02 9.24
C LYS A 106 -5.46 22.40 10.65
N ALA A 107 -4.89 21.21 10.83
CA ALA A 107 -4.82 20.59 12.15
C ALA A 107 -3.94 21.39 13.11
N GLU A 108 -2.83 21.94 12.65
CA GLU A 108 -1.96 22.83 13.44
C GLU A 108 -2.71 24.11 13.87
N GLU A 109 -3.52 24.68 13.01
CA GLU A 109 -4.37 25.84 13.32
C GLU A 109 -5.38 25.54 14.44
N ARG A 110 -5.79 24.27 14.58
CA ARG A 110 -6.66 23.81 15.67
C ARG A 110 -5.91 23.41 16.92
N GLY A 111 -4.58 23.57 16.92
CA GLY A 111 -3.74 23.20 18.07
C GLY A 111 -3.16 21.80 18.02
N GLU A 112 -3.44 21.01 16.98
CA GLU A 112 -2.88 19.67 16.81
C GLU A 112 -1.59 19.75 16.01
N ARG A 113 -0.45 19.57 16.67
CA ARG A 113 0.88 19.72 16.05
C ARG A 113 1.63 18.42 15.88
N ASP A 114 1.00 17.30 16.22
CA ASP A 114 1.60 15.98 16.04
C ASP A 114 1.72 15.69 14.54
N ARG A 115 2.90 15.29 14.12
CA ARG A 115 3.17 14.91 12.73
C ARG A 115 3.56 13.44 12.60
N THR A 116 3.40 12.66 13.67
CA THR A 116 3.73 11.25 13.65
C THR A 116 2.82 10.49 12.68
N ALA A 117 3.41 9.52 12.03
CA ALA A 117 2.73 8.74 11.00
C ALA A 117 3.37 7.36 10.90
N HIS A 118 2.68 6.45 10.21
CA HIS A 118 3.26 5.17 9.84
C HIS A 118 2.73 4.74 8.48
N PHE A 119 3.54 3.96 7.75
CA PHE A 119 3.06 3.16 6.64
C PHE A 119 2.64 1.80 7.17
N SER A 120 1.49 1.32 6.70
CA SER A 120 1.05 -0.06 6.90
C SER A 120 1.04 -0.78 5.56
N CYS A 121 1.43 -2.06 5.57
CA CYS A 121 1.31 -2.93 4.43
C CYS A 121 0.72 -4.26 4.88
N ALA A 122 -0.41 -4.63 4.34
CA ALA A 122 -1.03 -5.93 4.56
C ALA A 122 -0.83 -6.78 3.31
N VAL A 123 -0.48 -8.04 3.50
CA VAL A 123 -0.28 -9.01 2.43
C VAL A 123 -1.23 -10.17 2.63
N ALA A 124 -1.85 -10.64 1.57
CA ALA A 124 -2.74 -11.81 1.59
C ALA A 124 -2.32 -12.80 0.52
N LEU A 125 -2.22 -14.08 0.90
CA LEU A 125 -2.00 -15.18 -0.01
C LEU A 125 -3.20 -16.12 0.09
N VAL A 126 -3.92 -16.30 -1.00
CA VAL A 126 -5.14 -17.10 -1.07
C VAL A 126 -4.92 -18.29 -1.99
N PHE A 127 -5.27 -19.47 -1.51
CA PHE A 127 -5.12 -20.73 -2.25
C PHE A 127 -6.47 -21.21 -2.79
N PRO A 128 -6.46 -21.96 -3.92
CA PRO A 128 -7.69 -22.49 -4.50
C PRO A 128 -8.48 -23.45 -3.57
N ASP A 129 -7.81 -24.05 -2.60
CA ASP A 129 -8.45 -24.94 -1.61
C ASP A 129 -9.15 -24.19 -0.46
N GLY A 130 -9.11 -22.86 -0.48
CA GLY A 130 -9.73 -22.01 0.54
C GLY A 130 -8.81 -21.57 1.66
N ARG A 131 -7.56 -22.05 1.71
CA ARG A 131 -6.60 -21.56 2.71
C ARG A 131 -6.23 -20.12 2.42
N GLU A 132 -6.05 -19.33 3.48
CA GLU A 132 -5.66 -17.92 3.40
C GLU A 132 -4.58 -17.64 4.44
N ILE A 133 -3.57 -16.92 4.03
CA ILE A 133 -2.48 -16.46 4.90
C ILE A 133 -2.42 -14.94 4.79
N THR A 134 -2.42 -14.25 5.92
CA THR A 134 -2.28 -12.79 5.97
C THR A 134 -1.14 -12.39 6.89
N ALA A 135 -0.51 -11.26 6.57
CA ALA A 135 0.50 -10.65 7.40
C ALA A 135 0.42 -9.12 7.23
N GLU A 136 0.78 -8.40 8.28
CA GLU A 136 0.81 -6.93 8.24
C GLU A 136 2.10 -6.44 8.87
N GLY A 137 2.73 -5.46 8.22
CA GLY A 137 3.92 -4.77 8.72
C GLY A 137 3.70 -3.27 8.74
N ARG A 138 4.44 -2.59 9.62
CA ARG A 138 4.40 -1.13 9.75
C ARG A 138 5.80 -0.56 9.84
N THR A 139 5.96 0.65 9.32
CA THR A 139 7.17 1.45 9.55
C THR A 139 6.75 2.83 10.04
N TYR A 140 7.41 3.30 11.10
CA TYR A 140 7.03 4.52 11.82
C TYR A 140 7.92 5.69 11.45
N GLY A 141 7.35 6.87 11.50
CA GLY A 141 8.06 8.10 11.20
C GLY A 141 7.19 9.33 11.42
N TYR A 142 7.43 10.36 10.62
CA TYR A 142 6.64 11.59 10.67
C TYR A 142 6.60 12.25 9.29
N ILE A 143 5.65 13.17 9.14
CA ILE A 143 5.46 13.92 7.89
C ILE A 143 6.31 15.19 7.93
N THR A 144 7.10 15.41 6.89
CA THR A 144 7.93 16.59 6.72
C THR A 144 7.08 17.83 6.36
N ASP A 145 7.66 19.03 6.49
CA ASP A 145 6.95 20.28 6.15
C ASP A 145 6.74 20.43 4.65
N ARG A 146 7.61 19.83 3.85
CA ARG A 146 7.64 19.98 2.39
C ARG A 146 8.22 18.71 1.76
N PRO A 147 7.93 18.45 0.47
CA PRO A 147 8.55 17.33 -0.23
C PRO A 147 10.06 17.41 -0.24
N MET A 148 10.73 16.30 0.00
CA MET A 148 12.18 16.17 0.05
C MET A 148 12.63 14.99 -0.82
N GLY A 149 13.60 15.22 -1.70
CA GLY A 149 14.11 14.21 -2.61
C GLY A 149 13.24 14.01 -3.84
N VAL A 150 13.72 13.17 -4.76
CA VAL A 150 13.08 12.88 -6.05
C VAL A 150 12.95 11.38 -6.32
N GLY A 151 13.40 10.53 -5.40
CA GLY A 151 13.25 9.09 -5.50
C GLY A 151 11.94 8.60 -4.88
N GLY A 152 11.58 7.35 -5.11
CA GLY A 152 10.39 6.76 -4.57
C GLY A 152 9.10 7.13 -5.30
N PHE A 153 7.97 6.86 -4.67
CA PHE A 153 6.64 7.12 -5.24
C PHE A 153 5.64 7.44 -4.13
N GLY A 154 4.44 7.87 -4.50
CA GLY A 154 3.38 8.16 -3.54
C GLY A 154 3.77 9.25 -2.55
N TYR A 155 3.72 8.95 -1.26
CA TYR A 155 4.04 9.88 -0.17
C TYR A 155 5.50 9.88 0.25
N ASP A 156 6.36 9.11 -0.40
CA ASP A 156 7.78 8.99 -0.04
C ASP A 156 8.49 10.33 0.15
N PRO A 157 8.25 11.36 -0.67
CA PRO A 157 8.91 12.66 -0.49
C PRO A 157 8.61 13.37 0.82
N VAL A 158 7.51 13.03 1.50
CA VAL A 158 7.09 13.71 2.75
C VAL A 158 7.13 12.81 3.97
N PHE A 159 7.46 11.54 3.82
CA PHE A 159 7.57 10.61 4.95
C PHE A 159 9.03 10.42 5.36
N PHE A 160 9.34 10.87 6.58
CA PHE A 160 10.66 10.66 7.18
C PHE A 160 10.59 9.42 8.05
N SER A 161 11.38 8.40 7.70
CA SER A 161 11.45 7.16 8.49
C SER A 161 12.37 7.33 9.68
N THR A 162 11.86 7.09 10.88
CA THR A 162 12.68 7.14 12.10
C THR A 162 13.68 5.98 12.15
N GLU A 163 13.38 4.85 11.52
CA GLU A 163 14.30 3.71 11.44
C GLU A 163 15.48 4.00 10.52
N LEU A 164 15.21 4.60 9.35
CA LEU A 164 16.23 4.89 8.35
C LEU A 164 16.94 6.21 8.55
N GLY A 165 16.35 7.12 9.33
CA GLY A 165 16.88 8.46 9.56
C GLY A 165 16.84 9.36 8.32
N LYS A 166 15.94 9.08 7.37
CA LYS A 166 15.79 9.83 6.13
C LYS A 166 14.40 9.65 5.54
N THR A 167 14.05 10.49 4.56
CA THR A 167 12.84 10.30 3.76
C THR A 167 12.98 9.08 2.86
N PHE A 168 11.86 8.48 2.53
CA PHE A 168 11.82 7.40 1.56
C PHE A 168 12.00 7.94 0.13
#